data_f701f22bdd242d5422c26de17f339066
#
_entry.id   f701f22bdd242d5422c26de17f339066
#
_cell.length_a   1.000
_cell.length_b   1.000
_cell.length_c   1.000
_cell.angle_alpha   90.00
_cell.angle_beta   90.00
_cell.angle_gamma   90.00
#
_symmetry.space_group_name_H-M   'P 1'
#
loop_
_entity.id
_entity.type
_entity.pdbx_description
1 polymer ?
#
loop_
_entity_poly.entity_id
_entity_poly.type
_entity_poly.pdbx_seq_one_letter_code
_entity_poly.pdbx_strand_id
1 'polypeptide(L)'
;MAVAKKAPNPIDRHVGSRVRMRRMMLAMSQEKLGDALGLTFQQVQKYEKGTNRIGASRLQQISHILQVPVAFFFEGAPNLHGSADGSKEAPSPAYVSDFLATSEGLSLTKAFMRIKQPKLRRRIVDLVEEIAGDED
;
A
#
# COMPACT_ATOMS: atom_id res chain seq x y z
N MET A 1 13.76 -35.44 -14.26
CA MET A 1 13.85 -34.90 -12.91
C MET A 1 12.72 -33.93 -12.64
N ALA A 2 12.00 -34.17 -11.62
CA ALA A 2 10.90 -33.28 -11.28
C ALA A 2 11.43 -32.08 -10.55
N VAL A 3 11.09 -30.90 -11.04
CA VAL A 3 11.41 -29.67 -10.33
C VAL A 3 10.26 -29.41 -9.36
N ALA A 4 10.58 -29.30 -8.10
CA ALA A 4 9.55 -29.01 -7.11
C ALA A 4 8.95 -27.65 -7.44
N LYS A 5 7.63 -27.58 -7.42
CA LYS A 5 6.95 -26.33 -7.59
C LYS A 5 7.28 -25.44 -6.40
N LYS A 6 7.79 -24.27 -6.69
CA LYS A 6 8.01 -23.31 -5.65
C LYS A 6 6.67 -22.78 -5.15
N ALA A 7 6.55 -22.65 -3.85
CA ALA A 7 5.39 -21.99 -3.30
C ALA A 7 5.36 -20.54 -3.80
N PRO A 8 4.19 -19.96 -4.02
CA PRO A 8 4.11 -18.56 -4.40
C PRO A 8 4.77 -17.67 -3.36
N ASN A 9 5.39 -16.63 -3.84
CA ASN A 9 6.03 -15.65 -2.96
C ASN A 9 4.97 -15.04 -2.03
N PRO A 10 5.26 -14.92 -0.74
CA PRO A 10 4.27 -14.36 0.20
C PRO A 10 3.78 -12.96 -0.19
N ILE A 11 4.64 -12.13 -0.76
CA ILE A 11 4.21 -10.81 -1.23
C ILE A 11 3.25 -10.95 -2.41
N ASP A 12 3.58 -11.82 -3.35
CA ASP A 12 2.70 -12.03 -4.52
C ASP A 12 1.34 -12.56 -4.09
N ARG A 13 1.32 -13.44 -3.11
CA ARG A 13 0.06 -13.96 -2.58
C ARG A 13 -0.74 -12.87 -1.89
N HIS A 14 -0.06 -12.04 -1.12
CA HIS A 14 -0.72 -10.94 -0.43
C HIS A 14 -1.30 -9.95 -1.42
N VAL A 15 -0.50 -9.52 -2.38
CA VAL A 15 -0.96 -8.57 -3.42
C VAL A 15 -2.16 -9.16 -4.15
N GLY A 16 -2.06 -10.43 -4.55
CA GLY A 16 -3.17 -11.10 -5.23
C GLY A 16 -4.43 -11.12 -4.40
N SER A 17 -4.30 -11.39 -3.10
CA SER A 17 -5.47 -11.42 -2.21
C SER A 17 -6.10 -10.03 -2.07
N ARG A 18 -5.30 -8.98 -2.09
CA ARG A 18 -5.81 -7.62 -2.01
C ARG A 18 -6.53 -7.23 -3.30
N VAL A 19 -6.01 -7.68 -4.44
CA VAL A 19 -6.70 -7.49 -5.71
C VAL A 19 -8.07 -8.15 -5.66
N ARG A 20 -8.11 -9.40 -5.20
CA ARG A 20 -9.37 -10.14 -5.09
C ARG A 20 -10.34 -9.44 -4.15
N MET A 21 -9.85 -9.01 -3.00
CA MET A 21 -10.70 -8.35 -2.03
C MET A 21 -11.34 -7.09 -2.62
N ARG A 22 -10.53 -6.24 -3.25
CA ARG A 22 -11.06 -5.00 -3.81
C ARG A 22 -12.02 -5.27 -4.94
N ARG A 23 -11.71 -6.26 -5.79
CA ARG A 23 -12.60 -6.66 -6.87
C ARG A 23 -13.95 -7.07 -6.32
N MET A 24 -13.94 -7.88 -5.26
CA MET A 24 -15.20 -8.34 -4.65
C MET A 24 -15.96 -7.19 -4.00
N MET A 25 -15.26 -6.25 -3.40
CA MET A 25 -15.90 -5.07 -2.83
C MET A 25 -16.65 -4.27 -3.88
N LEU A 26 -16.16 -4.28 -5.11
CA LEU A 26 -16.82 -3.58 -6.22
C LEU A 26 -17.82 -4.46 -6.94
N ALA A 27 -18.09 -5.67 -6.44
CA ALA A 27 -18.99 -6.62 -7.05
C ALA A 27 -18.60 -6.95 -8.49
N MET A 28 -17.30 -7.01 -8.75
CA MET A 28 -16.78 -7.25 -10.09
C MET A 28 -16.34 -8.70 -10.22
N SER A 29 -16.68 -9.35 -11.34
CA SER A 29 -16.27 -10.72 -11.58
C SER A 29 -14.82 -10.76 -12.07
N GLN A 30 -14.20 -11.94 -11.98
CA GLN A 30 -12.87 -12.13 -12.55
C GLN A 30 -12.88 -11.93 -14.06
N GLU A 31 -13.97 -12.33 -14.71
CA GLU A 31 -14.10 -12.12 -16.14
C GLU A 31 -14.13 -10.64 -16.48
N LYS A 32 -14.86 -9.87 -15.69
CA LYS A 32 -14.96 -8.44 -15.95
C LYS A 32 -13.62 -7.75 -15.75
N LEU A 33 -12.89 -8.11 -14.71
CA LEU A 33 -11.57 -7.56 -14.52
C LEU A 33 -10.65 -7.97 -15.65
N GLY A 34 -10.73 -9.23 -16.06
CA GLY A 34 -9.95 -9.71 -17.20
C GLY A 34 -10.24 -8.93 -18.47
N ASP A 35 -11.52 -8.71 -18.76
CA ASP A 35 -11.90 -7.94 -19.94
C ASP A 35 -11.30 -6.54 -19.90
N ALA A 36 -11.34 -5.90 -18.74
CA ALA A 36 -10.79 -4.56 -18.61
C ALA A 36 -9.27 -4.53 -18.80
N LEU A 37 -8.60 -5.65 -18.50
CA LEU A 37 -7.15 -5.75 -18.63
C LEU A 37 -6.72 -6.36 -19.97
N GLY A 38 -7.66 -6.89 -20.75
CA GLY A 38 -7.32 -7.63 -21.96
C GLY A 38 -6.75 -9.01 -21.66
N LEU A 39 -7.19 -9.62 -20.57
CA LEU A 39 -6.70 -10.93 -20.10
C LEU A 39 -7.87 -11.89 -19.94
N THR A 40 -7.54 -13.19 -19.91
CA THR A 40 -8.54 -14.21 -19.59
C THR A 40 -8.81 -14.21 -18.09
N PHE A 41 -9.96 -14.78 -17.72
CA PHE A 41 -10.26 -14.88 -16.29
C PHE A 41 -9.31 -15.86 -15.58
N GLN A 42 -8.80 -16.85 -16.31
CA GLN A 42 -7.80 -17.76 -15.73
C GLN A 42 -6.54 -17.00 -15.33
N GLN A 43 -6.13 -16.04 -16.15
CA GLN A 43 -4.96 -15.24 -15.80
C GLN A 43 -5.24 -14.40 -14.55
N VAL A 44 -6.44 -13.85 -14.44
CA VAL A 44 -6.84 -13.10 -13.25
C VAL A 44 -6.80 -14.01 -12.02
N GLN A 45 -7.31 -15.26 -12.16
CA GLN A 45 -7.24 -16.21 -11.06
C GLN A 45 -5.80 -16.44 -10.60
N LYS A 46 -4.88 -16.60 -11.54
CA LYS A 46 -3.48 -16.82 -11.19
C LYS A 46 -2.89 -15.63 -10.46
N TYR A 47 -3.26 -14.44 -10.87
CA TYR A 47 -2.83 -13.23 -10.17
C TYR A 47 -3.38 -13.21 -8.74
N GLU A 48 -4.65 -13.50 -8.59
CA GLU A 48 -5.29 -13.42 -7.26
C GLU A 48 -4.77 -14.47 -6.30
N LYS A 49 -4.33 -15.61 -6.83
CA LYS A 49 -3.74 -16.66 -5.99
C LYS A 49 -2.25 -16.45 -5.73
N GLY A 50 -1.64 -15.49 -6.41
CA GLY A 50 -0.22 -15.25 -6.29
C GLY A 50 0.63 -16.25 -7.03
N THR A 51 0.00 -17.12 -7.82
CA THR A 51 0.72 -18.09 -8.64
C THR A 51 1.57 -17.38 -9.68
N ASN A 52 1.06 -16.31 -10.24
CA ASN A 52 1.81 -15.46 -11.15
C ASN A 52 1.97 -14.08 -10.50
N ARG A 53 3.19 -13.57 -10.62
CA ARG A 53 3.48 -12.23 -10.13
C ARG A 53 2.85 -11.19 -11.04
N ILE A 54 2.30 -10.15 -10.44
CA ILE A 54 1.77 -9.02 -11.19
C ILE A 54 2.90 -8.02 -11.37
N GLY A 55 3.26 -7.75 -12.62
CA GLY A 55 4.29 -6.78 -12.90
C GLY A 55 3.84 -5.36 -12.56
N ALA A 56 4.80 -4.46 -12.47
CA ALA A 56 4.54 -3.10 -12.01
C ALA A 56 3.51 -2.38 -12.89
N SER A 57 3.65 -2.46 -14.20
CA SER A 57 2.72 -1.77 -15.08
C SER A 57 1.33 -2.38 -15.04
N ARG A 58 1.25 -3.70 -14.91
CA ARG A 58 -0.04 -4.36 -14.80
C ARG A 58 -0.73 -3.99 -13.48
N LEU A 59 0.05 -3.95 -12.42
CA LEU A 59 -0.49 -3.56 -11.12
C LEU A 59 -1.04 -2.14 -11.16
N GLN A 60 -0.36 -1.25 -11.87
CA GLN A 60 -0.85 0.12 -12.02
C GLN A 60 -2.17 0.15 -12.79
N GLN A 61 -2.30 -0.66 -13.83
CA GLN A 61 -3.57 -0.77 -14.54
C GLN A 61 -4.67 -1.28 -13.62
N ILE A 62 -4.37 -2.29 -12.83
CA ILE A 62 -5.34 -2.86 -11.89
C ILE A 62 -5.77 -1.80 -10.87
N SER A 63 -4.82 -1.03 -10.36
CA SER A 63 -5.13 0.00 -9.39
C SER A 63 -6.09 1.03 -9.98
N HIS A 64 -5.88 1.39 -11.23
CA HIS A 64 -6.76 2.33 -11.92
C HIS A 64 -8.16 1.75 -12.09
N ILE A 65 -8.24 0.51 -12.54
CA ILE A 65 -9.54 -0.15 -12.75
C ILE A 65 -10.30 -0.30 -11.44
N LEU A 66 -9.59 -0.70 -10.39
CA LEU A 66 -10.22 -0.93 -9.09
C LEU A 66 -10.32 0.33 -8.24
N GLN A 67 -9.80 1.44 -8.74
CA GLN A 67 -9.92 2.76 -8.10
C GLN A 67 -9.34 2.79 -6.70
N VAL A 68 -8.13 2.25 -6.57
CA VAL A 68 -7.35 2.34 -5.34
C VAL A 68 -5.91 2.66 -5.72
N PRO A 69 -5.14 3.29 -4.83
CA PRO A 69 -3.71 3.49 -5.12
C PRO A 69 -2.97 2.15 -5.07
N VAL A 70 -1.85 2.08 -5.77
CA VAL A 70 -1.04 0.85 -5.79
C VAL A 70 -0.66 0.43 -4.36
N ALA A 71 -0.42 1.40 -3.48
CA ALA A 71 -0.07 1.10 -2.09
C ALA A 71 -1.13 0.25 -1.39
N PHE A 72 -2.39 0.34 -1.81
CA PHE A 72 -3.46 -0.46 -1.24
C PHE A 72 -3.13 -1.95 -1.29
N PHE A 73 -2.50 -2.40 -2.37
CA PHE A 73 -2.23 -3.82 -2.57
C PHE A 73 -1.12 -4.33 -1.67
N PHE A 74 -0.33 -3.43 -1.10
CA PHE A 74 0.78 -3.82 -0.21
C PHE A 74 0.46 -3.62 1.26
N GLU A 75 -0.68 -3.05 1.59
CA GLU A 75 -1.04 -2.83 2.98
C GLU A 75 -1.17 -4.15 3.71
N GLY A 76 -0.51 -4.24 4.84
CA GLY A 76 -0.52 -5.47 5.62
C GLY A 76 0.37 -6.56 5.08
N ALA A 77 1.20 -6.26 4.08
CA ALA A 77 2.06 -7.27 3.47
C ALA A 77 3.07 -7.80 4.48
N PRO A 78 3.47 -9.07 4.33
CA PRO A 78 4.47 -9.63 5.23
C PRO A 78 5.78 -8.86 5.15
N ASN A 79 6.42 -8.70 6.29
CA ASN A 79 7.74 -8.07 6.34
C ASN A 79 8.78 -9.15 6.08
N LEU A 80 9.25 -9.22 4.84
CA LEU A 80 10.20 -10.25 4.46
C LEU A 80 11.58 -10.04 5.04
N HIS A 81 11.86 -8.86 5.53
CA HIS A 81 13.17 -8.61 6.11
C HIS A 81 13.23 -8.99 7.57
N GLY A 82 12.12 -9.45 8.09
CA GLY A 82 12.08 -10.06 9.41
C GLY A 82 12.66 -9.23 10.51
N SER A 83 12.83 -7.99 10.28
CA SER A 83 13.50 -7.14 11.24
C SER A 83 12.52 -6.55 12.23
N ALA A 84 11.48 -7.26 12.50
CA ALA A 84 10.50 -6.80 13.46
C ALA A 84 11.16 -6.43 14.77
N ASP A 85 12.21 -7.11 15.09
CA ASP A 85 12.91 -6.87 16.34
C ASP A 85 13.84 -5.68 16.29
N GLY A 86 14.33 -5.32 15.14
CA GLY A 86 15.37 -4.33 15.04
C GLY A 86 14.96 -2.98 14.58
N SER A 87 13.78 -2.85 14.08
CA SER A 87 13.42 -1.60 13.40
C SER A 87 12.44 -0.77 14.20
N LYS A 88 12.70 -0.64 15.48
CA LYS A 88 11.81 0.17 16.30
C LYS A 88 11.99 1.65 16.15
N GLU A 89 13.07 2.06 15.54
CA GLU A 89 13.38 3.48 15.50
C GLU A 89 12.52 4.21 14.48
N ALA A 90 12.20 3.56 13.39
CA ALA A 90 11.45 4.23 12.34
C ALA A 90 9.96 3.92 12.47
N PRO A 91 9.10 4.93 12.42
CA PRO A 91 7.66 4.68 12.41
C PRO A 91 7.30 3.88 11.17
N SER A 92 6.41 2.93 11.32
CA SER A 92 5.92 2.17 10.18
C SER A 92 5.03 3.06 9.30
N PRO A 93 4.89 2.74 8.02
CA PRO A 93 3.94 3.49 7.20
C PRO A 93 2.53 3.48 7.76
N ALA A 94 2.13 2.38 8.43
CA ALA A 94 0.81 2.33 9.04
C ALA A 94 0.68 3.36 10.17
N TYR A 95 1.75 3.56 10.93
CA TYR A 95 1.75 4.55 11.99
C TYR A 95 1.50 5.95 11.45
N VAL A 96 2.19 6.29 10.37
CA VAL A 96 2.02 7.59 9.73
C VAL A 96 0.61 7.72 9.14
N SER A 97 0.15 6.67 8.45
CA SER A 97 -1.18 6.69 7.85
C SER A 97 -2.26 6.85 8.90
N ASP A 98 -2.10 6.18 10.03
CA ASP A 98 -3.07 6.28 11.11
C ASP A 98 -3.17 7.71 11.63
N PHE A 99 -2.02 8.37 11.81
CA PHE A 99 -2.04 9.76 12.24
C PHE A 99 -2.72 10.65 11.21
N LEU A 100 -2.37 10.48 9.92
CA LEU A 100 -2.94 11.31 8.86
C LEU A 100 -4.44 11.12 8.72
N ALA A 101 -4.96 9.98 9.19
CA ALA A 101 -6.39 9.72 9.14
C ALA A 101 -7.14 10.35 10.32
N THR A 102 -6.44 10.80 11.36
CA THR A 102 -7.11 11.48 12.47
C THR A 102 -7.53 12.89 12.03
N SER A 103 -8.50 13.45 12.72
CA SER A 103 -8.94 14.79 12.40
C SER A 103 -7.84 15.82 12.63
N GLU A 104 -7.01 15.61 13.65
CA GLU A 104 -5.88 16.50 13.90
C GLU A 104 -4.83 16.37 12.78
N GLY A 105 -4.51 15.15 12.40
CA GLY A 105 -3.53 14.93 11.32
C GLY A 105 -3.99 15.52 10.01
N LEU A 106 -5.26 15.34 9.70
CA LEU A 106 -5.81 15.88 8.46
C LEU A 106 -5.80 17.41 8.46
N SER A 107 -6.22 18.02 9.57
CA SER A 107 -6.23 19.46 9.70
C SER A 107 -4.83 20.05 9.61
N LEU A 108 -3.87 19.40 10.29
CA LEU A 108 -2.49 19.85 10.25
C LEU A 108 -1.92 19.76 8.84
N THR A 109 -2.17 18.64 8.17
CA THR A 109 -1.67 18.45 6.81
C THR A 109 -2.25 19.50 5.86
N LYS A 110 -3.55 19.70 5.91
CA LYS A 110 -4.18 20.69 5.04
C LYS A 110 -3.63 22.08 5.25
N ALA A 111 -3.50 22.48 6.51
CA ALA A 111 -2.99 23.80 6.84
C ALA A 111 -1.53 23.96 6.42
N PHE A 112 -0.71 22.94 6.72
CA PHE A 112 0.70 22.98 6.41
C PHE A 112 0.94 23.09 4.91
N MET A 113 0.16 22.36 4.12
CA MET A 113 0.32 22.38 2.68
C MET A 113 -0.03 23.72 2.05
N ARG A 114 -0.77 24.56 2.76
CA ARG A 114 -1.09 25.90 2.27
C ARG A 114 0.02 26.90 2.49
N ILE A 115 1.00 26.54 3.31
CA ILE A 115 2.15 27.39 3.55
C ILE A 115 3.16 27.17 2.44
N LYS A 116 3.47 28.24 1.70
CA LYS A 116 4.33 28.11 0.54
C LYS A 116 5.78 28.44 0.81
N GLN A 117 6.07 29.22 1.84
CA GLN A 117 7.42 29.67 2.10
C GLN A 117 8.21 28.61 2.85
N PRO A 118 9.36 28.17 2.30
CA PRO A 118 10.15 27.12 2.95
C PRO A 118 10.64 27.53 4.34
N LYS A 119 10.94 28.80 4.54
CA LYS A 119 11.41 29.27 5.84
C LYS A 119 10.34 29.09 6.91
N LEU A 120 9.09 29.41 6.57
CA LEU A 120 8.00 29.25 7.53
C LEU A 120 7.76 27.77 7.84
N ARG A 121 7.81 26.95 6.81
CA ARG A 121 7.66 25.51 7.01
C ARG A 121 8.73 24.97 7.94
N ARG A 122 9.98 25.42 7.72
CA ARG A 122 11.08 24.97 8.56
C ARG A 122 10.87 25.39 10.01
N ARG A 123 10.44 26.62 10.22
CA ARG A 123 10.19 27.10 11.59
C ARG A 123 9.11 26.32 12.28
N ILE A 124 8.06 25.96 11.56
CA ILE A 124 6.96 25.17 12.14
C ILE A 124 7.46 23.80 12.53
N VAL A 125 8.24 23.15 11.66
CA VAL A 125 8.81 21.85 11.98
C VAL A 125 9.69 21.93 13.21
N ASP A 126 10.55 22.96 13.26
CA ASP A 126 11.44 23.15 14.40
C ASP A 126 10.65 23.34 15.69
N LEU A 127 9.57 24.11 15.63
CA LEU A 127 8.74 24.33 16.80
C LEU A 127 8.09 23.04 17.27
N VAL A 128 7.54 22.28 16.34
CA VAL A 128 6.90 21.00 16.69
C VAL A 128 7.91 20.04 17.29
N GLU A 129 9.11 19.98 16.73
CA GLU A 129 10.17 19.14 17.26
C GLU A 129 10.57 19.56 18.66
N GLU A 130 10.64 20.86 18.89
CA GLU A 130 11.01 21.37 20.20
C GLU A 130 9.95 21.03 21.25
N ILE A 131 8.69 21.18 20.88
CA ILE A 131 7.60 20.83 21.79
C ILE A 131 7.62 19.34 22.09
N ALA A 132 7.81 18.51 21.06
CA ALA A 132 7.83 17.06 21.22
C ALA A 132 9.00 16.61 22.08
N GLY A 133 10.14 17.29 21.95
CA GLY A 133 11.31 16.95 22.73
C GLY A 133 11.14 17.19 24.22
N ASP A 134 10.24 18.09 24.59
CA ASP A 134 9.97 18.40 25.99
C ASP A 134 8.94 17.47 26.62
N GLU A 135 8.31 16.63 25.80
CA GLU A 135 7.27 15.71 26.28
C GLU A 135 7.81 14.29 26.29
N ASP A 136 8.27 13.87 27.38
CA ASP A 136 8.78 12.49 27.51
C ASP A 136 7.73 11.56 28.09
#